data_fa107a8efdad4b9d3c66e04f352922a0
#
_entry.id   fa107a8efdad4b9d3c66e04f352922a0
#
_cell.length_a   1.000
_cell.length_b   1.000
_cell.length_c   1.000
_cell.angle_alpha   90.00
_cell.angle_beta   90.00
_cell.angle_gamma   90.00
#
_symmetry.space_group_name_H-M   'P 1'
#
loop_
_entity.id
_entity.type
_entity.pdbx_description
1 polymer ?
#
loop_
_entity_poly.entity_id
_entity_poly.type
_entity_poly.pdbx_seq_one_letter_code
_entity_poly.pdbx_strand_id
1 'polypeptide(L)'
;GYLDDDEDGLSGLSPVEVDSLGRVIVVDSTGLVNLLGYGEPQDLDENGIKDYKEISENPVIISDPQSVEIALERTVLFSVEVDYNGPLSYQWQLNLGEGWINLADTSIYSGINSDTLVIKSVELPMDENLYRVVISSLLVCSQPVFSDDATLNVLPDNDKDKIPDIYDLDDDNDGILAVS
;
A
#
# COMPACT_ATOMS: atom_id res chain seq x y z
N GLY A 1 30.82 -41.30 24.31
CA GLY A 1 29.80 -41.24 23.30
C GLY A 1 28.63 -40.44 23.84
N TYR A 2 28.41 -39.27 23.32
CA TYR A 2 27.21 -38.51 23.59
C TYR A 2 26.08 -39.16 22.82
N LEU A 3 25.01 -39.47 23.50
CA LEU A 3 23.79 -39.98 22.90
C LEU A 3 23.05 -38.80 22.30
N ASP A 4 22.55 -38.99 21.07
CA ASP A 4 21.52 -38.17 20.48
C ASP A 4 20.26 -38.40 21.31
N ASP A 5 19.97 -37.51 22.25
CA ASP A 5 18.89 -37.66 23.23
C ASP A 5 17.61 -36.96 22.79
N ASP A 6 17.62 -36.29 21.65
CA ASP A 6 16.46 -35.59 21.07
C ASP A 6 16.02 -36.14 19.70
N GLU A 7 16.70 -37.18 19.21
CA GLU A 7 16.39 -37.89 17.94
C GLU A 7 16.29 -36.97 16.70
N ASP A 8 16.95 -35.80 16.70
CA ASP A 8 16.97 -34.89 15.57
C ASP A 8 17.93 -35.31 14.44
N GLY A 9 18.65 -36.43 14.64
CA GLY A 9 19.60 -36.98 13.66
C GLY A 9 20.94 -36.24 13.61
N LEU A 10 21.19 -35.34 14.53
CA LEU A 10 22.41 -34.52 14.59
C LEU A 10 23.36 -35.07 15.67
N SER A 11 23.61 -36.40 15.66
CA SER A 11 24.52 -37.04 16.59
C SER A 11 25.90 -36.39 16.53
N GLY A 12 26.26 -35.67 17.55
CA GLY A 12 27.59 -35.10 17.74
C GLY A 12 27.72 -33.62 17.86
N LEU A 13 26.63 -32.90 18.11
CA LEU A 13 26.74 -31.51 18.54
C LEU A 13 27.40 -31.51 19.93
N SER A 14 28.61 -31.00 19.96
CA SER A 14 29.38 -30.71 21.15
C SER A 14 28.60 -29.78 22.07
N PRO A 15 28.98 -29.68 23.36
CA PRO A 15 28.31 -28.84 24.29
C PRO A 15 28.09 -27.44 23.70
N VAL A 16 26.92 -26.94 23.93
CA VAL A 16 26.51 -25.57 23.56
C VAL A 16 27.64 -24.60 23.89
N GLU A 17 28.40 -24.19 22.88
CA GLU A 17 29.39 -23.15 23.04
C GLU A 17 28.67 -21.78 23.07
N VAL A 18 29.03 -20.96 24.03
CA VAL A 18 28.55 -19.59 24.13
C VAL A 18 29.71 -18.64 23.84
N ASP A 19 29.43 -17.60 23.07
CA ASP A 19 30.41 -16.54 22.86
C ASP A 19 30.68 -15.72 24.15
N SER A 20 31.60 -14.79 24.06
CA SER A 20 31.93 -13.91 25.19
C SER A 20 30.76 -13.02 25.69
N LEU A 21 29.65 -13.01 24.97
CA LEU A 21 28.42 -12.30 25.30
C LEU A 21 27.30 -13.24 25.79
N GLY A 22 27.61 -14.55 25.95
CA GLY A 22 26.65 -15.54 26.41
C GLY A 22 25.65 -16.02 25.35
N ARG A 23 25.95 -15.80 24.06
CA ARG A 23 25.08 -16.25 22.95
C ARG A 23 25.49 -17.68 22.53
N VAL A 24 24.48 -18.51 22.29
CA VAL A 24 24.66 -19.89 21.84
C VAL A 24 25.28 -19.91 20.44
N ILE A 25 26.40 -20.61 20.29
CA ILE A 25 27.05 -20.83 19.01
C ILE A 25 26.73 -22.25 18.55
N VAL A 26 26.05 -22.40 17.43
CA VAL A 26 25.83 -23.69 16.76
C VAL A 26 26.76 -23.76 15.56
N VAL A 27 27.65 -24.75 15.52
CA VAL A 27 28.58 -24.98 14.40
C VAL A 27 28.04 -26.13 13.59
N ASP A 28 27.73 -25.90 12.32
CA ASP A 28 27.32 -26.99 11.43
C ASP A 28 28.47 -27.96 11.06
N SER A 29 28.15 -29.05 10.37
CA SER A 29 29.12 -30.06 9.94
C SER A 29 30.21 -29.54 8.97
N THR A 30 30.09 -28.30 8.49
CA THR A 30 31.08 -27.64 7.62
C THR A 30 31.98 -26.67 8.38
N GLY A 31 31.75 -26.51 9.69
CA GLY A 31 32.49 -25.57 10.54
C GLY A 31 32.03 -24.11 10.45
N LEU A 32 30.91 -23.86 9.79
CA LEU A 32 30.26 -22.54 9.76
C LEU A 32 29.43 -22.29 11.02
N VAL A 33 29.66 -21.18 11.65
CA VAL A 33 28.91 -20.73 12.83
C VAL A 33 27.51 -20.29 12.38
N ASN A 34 26.52 -21.13 12.67
CA ASN A 34 25.12 -20.74 12.48
C ASN A 34 24.53 -20.32 13.82
N LEU A 35 24.30 -19.05 14.01
CA LEU A 35 23.65 -18.51 15.19
C LEU A 35 22.17 -18.90 15.14
N LEU A 36 21.75 -19.85 15.99
CA LEU A 36 20.35 -20.23 16.21
C LEU A 36 19.71 -21.17 15.18
N GLY A 37 20.47 -21.91 14.34
CA GLY A 37 19.90 -22.94 13.46
C GLY A 37 18.96 -22.40 12.36
N TYR A 38 18.96 -21.11 12.14
CA TYR A 38 18.27 -20.49 11.01
C TYR A 38 19.16 -20.59 9.76
N GLY A 39 18.57 -20.88 8.61
CA GLY A 39 19.28 -20.94 7.33
C GLY A 39 20.09 -19.69 7.02
N GLU A 40 20.85 -19.72 5.92
CA GLU A 40 21.56 -18.54 5.43
C GLU A 40 20.62 -17.31 5.46
N PRO A 41 21.09 -16.17 5.97
CA PRO A 41 20.30 -14.96 5.96
C PRO A 41 19.80 -14.64 4.56
N GLN A 42 18.50 -14.41 4.42
CA GLN A 42 17.86 -14.19 3.14
C GLN A 42 18.10 -12.76 2.65
N ASP A 43 18.00 -12.61 1.35
CA ASP A 43 18.00 -11.37 0.59
C ASP A 43 16.78 -11.48 -0.32
N LEU A 44 15.62 -11.08 0.21
CA LEU A 44 14.32 -11.32 -0.41
C LEU A 44 14.05 -10.41 -1.61
N ASP A 45 14.69 -9.26 -1.64
CA ASP A 45 14.58 -8.30 -2.74
C ASP A 45 15.74 -8.41 -3.75
N GLU A 46 16.70 -9.35 -3.49
CA GLU A 46 17.85 -9.66 -4.36
C GLU A 46 18.76 -8.46 -4.66
N ASN A 47 18.80 -7.47 -3.76
CA ASN A 47 19.65 -6.28 -3.95
C ASN A 47 21.13 -6.50 -3.55
N GLY A 48 21.46 -7.67 -3.00
CA GLY A 48 22.81 -8.06 -2.57
C GLY A 48 23.12 -7.70 -1.12
N ILE A 49 22.19 -7.13 -0.40
CA ILE A 49 22.27 -6.84 1.04
C ILE A 49 21.34 -7.79 1.76
N LYS A 50 21.83 -8.49 2.78
CA LYS A 50 21.00 -9.41 3.55
C LYS A 50 19.95 -8.65 4.36
N ASP A 51 18.69 -9.10 4.39
CA ASP A 51 17.56 -8.45 5.05
C ASP A 51 17.85 -7.99 6.49
N TYR A 52 18.64 -8.76 7.25
CA TYR A 52 18.99 -8.41 8.63
C TYR A 52 19.97 -7.22 8.75
N LYS A 53 20.61 -6.81 7.65
CA LYS A 53 21.50 -5.66 7.57
C LYS A 53 20.82 -4.43 7.02
N GLU A 54 19.65 -4.61 6.48
CA GLU A 54 18.88 -3.50 5.95
C GLU A 54 18.23 -2.72 7.09
N ILE A 55 18.35 -1.43 7.03
CA ILE A 55 17.53 -0.56 7.85
C ILE A 55 16.17 -0.56 7.17
N SER A 56 15.17 -1.14 7.83
CA SER A 56 13.79 -1.07 7.32
C SER A 56 13.32 0.38 7.44
N GLU A 57 13.57 1.16 6.41
CA GLU A 57 12.98 2.49 6.28
C GLU A 57 11.50 2.33 5.94
N ASN A 58 10.67 3.20 6.48
CA ASN A 58 9.28 3.26 6.08
C ASN A 58 9.18 3.83 4.67
N PRO A 59 8.20 3.40 3.86
CA PRO A 59 7.88 4.07 2.61
C PRO A 59 7.67 5.56 2.82
N VAL A 60 8.19 6.39 1.92
CA VAL A 60 8.03 7.85 1.94
C VAL A 60 7.12 8.27 0.81
N ILE A 61 6.00 8.91 1.13
CA ILE A 61 5.10 9.46 0.11
C ILE A 61 5.75 10.72 -0.46
N ILE A 62 5.97 10.74 -1.76
CA ILE A 62 6.54 11.86 -2.53
C ILE A 62 5.42 12.78 -3.03
N SER A 63 4.30 12.18 -3.42
CA SER A 63 3.13 12.91 -3.90
C SER A 63 1.85 12.22 -3.40
N ASP A 64 1.04 12.99 -2.68
CA ASP A 64 -0.27 12.56 -2.21
C ASP A 64 -1.32 12.63 -3.32
N PRO A 65 -2.42 11.85 -3.22
CA PRO A 65 -3.56 11.97 -4.12
C PRO A 65 -4.12 13.39 -4.08
N GLN A 66 -4.44 13.93 -5.25
CA GLN A 66 -4.98 15.29 -5.35
C GLN A 66 -6.50 15.26 -5.42
N SER A 67 -7.15 16.19 -4.73
CA SER A 67 -8.60 16.40 -4.83
C SER A 67 -9.01 16.75 -6.26
N VAL A 68 -10.16 16.25 -6.68
CA VAL A 68 -10.66 16.37 -8.05
C VAL A 68 -12.07 16.96 -8.04
N GLU A 69 -12.31 17.90 -8.94
CA GLU A 69 -13.63 18.43 -9.26
C GLU A 69 -13.99 17.97 -10.67
N ILE A 70 -15.16 17.35 -10.86
CA ILE A 70 -15.48 16.66 -12.10
C ILE A 70 -17.00 16.55 -12.31
N ALA A 71 -17.43 16.59 -13.59
CA ALA A 71 -18.82 16.34 -13.98
C ALA A 71 -19.22 14.87 -13.75
N LEU A 72 -20.54 14.65 -13.67
CA LEU A 72 -21.16 13.33 -13.62
C LEU A 72 -20.66 12.39 -14.73
N GLU A 73 -20.78 11.09 -14.49
CA GLU A 73 -20.50 10.00 -15.44
C GLU A 73 -19.05 9.95 -15.96
N ARG A 74 -18.17 10.78 -15.45
CA ARG A 74 -16.73 10.76 -15.80
C ARG A 74 -15.98 9.70 -15.00
N THR A 75 -14.74 9.47 -15.42
CA THR A 75 -13.79 8.62 -14.70
C THR A 75 -12.76 9.47 -13.99
N VAL A 76 -12.53 9.17 -12.72
CA VAL A 76 -11.51 9.82 -11.87
C VAL A 76 -10.38 8.85 -11.60
N LEU A 77 -9.17 9.40 -11.52
CA LEU A 77 -7.97 8.70 -11.06
C LEU A 77 -7.39 9.44 -9.86
N PHE A 78 -7.19 8.72 -8.77
CA PHE A 78 -6.36 9.17 -7.66
C PHE A 78 -5.07 8.37 -7.68
N SER A 79 -3.93 9.03 -7.62
CA SER A 79 -2.62 8.38 -7.65
C SER A 79 -1.74 8.88 -6.52
N VAL A 80 -0.84 8.02 -6.07
CA VAL A 80 0.20 8.32 -5.09
C VAL A 80 1.56 7.99 -5.69
N GLU A 81 2.57 8.78 -5.35
CA GLU A 81 3.96 8.47 -5.66
C GLU A 81 4.72 8.20 -4.37
N VAL A 82 5.50 7.12 -4.35
CA VAL A 82 6.19 6.62 -3.16
C VAL A 82 7.65 6.34 -3.47
N ASP A 83 8.54 6.86 -2.65
CA ASP A 83 9.96 6.48 -2.65
C ASP A 83 10.17 5.34 -1.64
N TYR A 84 10.50 4.18 -2.17
CA TYR A 84 10.82 2.99 -1.39
C TYR A 84 11.54 1.96 -2.25
N ASN A 85 12.61 1.40 -1.71
CA ASN A 85 13.37 0.35 -2.37
C ASN A 85 12.96 -1.03 -1.84
N GLY A 86 11.81 -1.49 -2.27
CA GLY A 86 11.29 -2.81 -1.86
C GLY A 86 9.85 -3.04 -2.29
N PRO A 87 9.31 -4.22 -2.04
CA PRO A 87 7.93 -4.54 -2.40
C PRO A 87 6.93 -3.79 -1.51
N LEU A 88 5.97 -3.12 -2.14
CA LEU A 88 4.88 -2.40 -1.50
C LEU A 88 3.55 -3.11 -1.70
N SER A 89 2.67 -2.94 -0.74
CA SER A 89 1.25 -3.21 -0.87
C SER A 89 0.45 -1.93 -0.64
N TYR A 90 -0.62 -1.78 -1.42
CA TYR A 90 -1.52 -0.64 -1.38
C TYR A 90 -2.92 -1.10 -0.99
N GLN A 91 -3.63 -0.28 -0.24
CA GLN A 91 -5.05 -0.46 0.04
C GLN A 91 -5.74 0.90 0.05
N TRP A 92 -6.53 1.16 -0.97
CA TRP A 92 -7.36 2.37 -1.00
C TRP A 92 -8.52 2.27 -0.03
N GLN A 93 -8.82 3.40 0.58
CA GLN A 93 -9.87 3.57 1.57
C GLN A 93 -10.79 4.72 1.19
N LEU A 94 -12.05 4.59 1.58
CA LEU A 94 -13.12 5.57 1.42
C LEU A 94 -13.63 6.00 2.80
N ASN A 95 -13.94 7.29 2.95
CA ASN A 95 -14.62 7.81 4.12
C ASN A 95 -15.87 8.58 3.68
N LEU A 96 -17.02 8.17 4.21
CA LEU A 96 -18.34 8.77 4.01
C LEU A 96 -18.77 9.63 5.20
N GLY A 97 -17.82 10.08 6.05
CA GLY A 97 -18.09 10.84 7.26
C GLY A 97 -18.18 10.01 8.55
N GLU A 98 -18.21 8.67 8.46
CA GLU A 98 -18.30 7.76 9.60
C GLU A 98 -17.00 6.99 9.89
N GLY A 99 -15.93 7.33 9.18
CA GLY A 99 -14.61 6.69 9.30
C GLY A 99 -14.17 5.97 8.01
N TRP A 100 -12.96 5.44 8.04
CA TRP A 100 -12.31 4.84 6.88
C TRP A 100 -12.70 3.37 6.70
N ILE A 101 -13.13 3.02 5.49
CA ILE A 101 -13.42 1.65 5.07
C ILE A 101 -12.51 1.26 3.90
N ASN A 102 -12.04 0.01 3.89
CA ASN A 102 -11.27 -0.50 2.77
C ASN A 102 -12.17 -0.66 1.54
N LEU A 103 -11.72 -0.13 0.41
CA LEU A 103 -12.39 -0.38 -0.87
C LEU A 103 -12.16 -1.81 -1.34
N ALA A 104 -13.12 -2.33 -2.07
CA ALA A 104 -13.06 -3.59 -2.81
C ALA A 104 -13.26 -3.31 -4.31
N ASP A 105 -12.66 -4.14 -5.17
CA ASP A 105 -12.89 -4.05 -6.61
C ASP A 105 -14.37 -4.31 -6.94
N THR A 106 -14.92 -3.44 -7.77
CA THR A 106 -16.30 -3.48 -8.23
C THR A 106 -16.38 -3.05 -9.70
N SER A 107 -17.58 -2.89 -10.23
CA SER A 107 -17.76 -2.25 -11.54
C SER A 107 -17.36 -0.77 -11.55
N ILE A 108 -17.40 -0.12 -10.39
CA ILE A 108 -17.10 1.32 -10.22
C ILE A 108 -15.63 1.52 -9.82
N TYR A 109 -15.15 0.78 -8.82
CA TYR A 109 -13.80 0.90 -8.27
C TYR A 109 -12.89 -0.17 -8.84
N SER A 110 -11.69 0.21 -9.26
CA SER A 110 -10.60 -0.68 -9.66
C SER A 110 -9.24 -0.09 -9.32
N GLY A 111 -8.20 -0.95 -9.25
CA GLY A 111 -6.87 -0.51 -8.84
C GLY A 111 -6.75 -0.28 -7.34
N ILE A 112 -7.64 -0.84 -6.54
CA ILE A 112 -7.69 -0.65 -5.08
C ILE A 112 -6.43 -1.10 -4.35
N ASN A 113 -5.62 -1.96 -4.97
CA ASN A 113 -4.36 -2.48 -4.45
C ASN A 113 -3.15 -2.02 -5.27
N SER A 114 -3.26 -0.90 -5.96
CA SER A 114 -2.18 -0.29 -6.74
C SER A 114 -1.94 1.16 -6.32
N ASP A 115 -0.92 1.79 -6.87
CA ASP A 115 -0.61 3.21 -6.69
C ASP A 115 -1.69 4.14 -7.26
N THR A 116 -2.60 3.60 -8.06
CA THR A 116 -3.66 4.38 -8.73
C THR A 116 -5.02 3.73 -8.54
N LEU A 117 -5.93 4.46 -7.90
CA LEU A 117 -7.35 4.15 -7.82
C LEU A 117 -8.07 4.72 -9.03
N VAL A 118 -8.90 3.90 -9.67
CA VAL A 118 -9.78 4.32 -10.76
C VAL A 118 -11.23 4.23 -10.31
N ILE A 119 -11.96 5.34 -10.40
CA ILE A 119 -13.39 5.45 -10.12
C ILE A 119 -14.11 5.73 -11.43
N LYS A 120 -14.94 4.79 -11.88
CA LYS A 120 -15.68 4.89 -13.15
C LYS A 120 -17.08 5.43 -12.90
N SER A 121 -17.58 6.28 -13.82
CA SER A 121 -18.94 6.80 -13.79
C SER A 121 -19.30 7.40 -12.43
N VAL A 122 -18.62 8.50 -12.06
CA VAL A 122 -18.92 9.19 -10.80
C VAL A 122 -20.39 9.66 -10.76
N GLU A 123 -21.01 9.57 -9.60
CA GLU A 123 -22.41 9.90 -9.35
C GLU A 123 -22.53 10.95 -8.23
N LEU A 124 -23.60 11.74 -8.21
CA LEU A 124 -23.82 12.78 -7.18
C LEU A 124 -23.69 12.27 -5.73
N PRO A 125 -24.13 11.06 -5.35
CA PRO A 125 -23.92 10.56 -4.00
C PRO A 125 -22.46 10.36 -3.61
N MET A 126 -21.53 10.49 -4.56
CA MET A 126 -20.07 10.41 -4.30
C MET A 126 -19.47 11.79 -4.02
N ASP A 127 -20.26 12.86 -4.12
CA ASP A 127 -19.82 14.21 -3.82
C ASP A 127 -19.32 14.31 -2.37
N GLU A 128 -18.26 15.06 -2.17
CA GLU A 128 -17.57 15.26 -0.89
C GLU A 128 -16.97 13.97 -0.26
N ASN A 129 -16.98 12.84 -0.97
CA ASN A 129 -16.30 11.62 -0.50
C ASN A 129 -14.79 11.83 -0.41
N LEU A 130 -14.20 11.29 0.67
CA LEU A 130 -12.76 11.34 0.90
C LEU A 130 -12.12 9.99 0.56
N TYR A 131 -10.99 10.05 -0.11
CA TYR A 131 -10.18 8.90 -0.49
C TYR A 131 -8.76 9.06 0.03
N ARG A 132 -8.17 7.95 0.48
CA ARG A 132 -6.75 7.85 0.80
C ARG A 132 -6.22 6.47 0.51
N VAL A 133 -4.91 6.30 0.51
CA VAL A 133 -4.27 5.00 0.39
C VAL A 133 -3.44 4.67 1.64
N VAL A 134 -3.52 3.42 2.05
CA VAL A 134 -2.64 2.81 3.06
C VAL A 134 -1.56 2.06 2.31
N ILE A 135 -0.31 2.37 2.61
CA ILE A 135 0.86 1.79 1.97
C ILE A 135 1.64 1.01 3.02
N SER A 136 1.91 -0.24 2.74
CA SER A 136 2.67 -1.11 3.64
C SER A 136 3.81 -1.76 2.87
N SER A 137 4.97 -1.81 3.50
CA SER A 137 6.06 -2.66 3.02
C SER A 137 5.80 -4.11 3.43
N LEU A 138 6.24 -5.05 2.62
CA LEU A 138 6.23 -6.48 2.97
C LEU A 138 7.39 -6.85 3.90
N LEU A 139 8.29 -5.93 4.21
CA LEU A 139 9.39 -6.14 5.16
C LEU A 139 8.86 -6.00 6.60
N VAL A 140 9.29 -6.93 7.46
CA VAL A 140 8.68 -7.26 8.75
C VAL A 140 8.69 -6.13 9.80
N CYS A 141 9.42 -5.05 9.59
CA CYS A 141 9.62 -3.99 10.60
C CYS A 141 9.04 -2.62 10.19
N SER A 142 8.43 -2.48 9.02
CA SER A 142 7.86 -1.21 8.59
C SER A 142 6.44 -1.00 9.12
N GLN A 143 6.12 0.24 9.48
CA GLN A 143 4.75 0.63 9.83
C GLN A 143 4.01 1.08 8.56
N PRO A 144 2.69 0.81 8.48
CA PRO A 144 1.88 1.36 7.39
C PRO A 144 1.95 2.88 7.36
N VAL A 145 2.05 3.44 6.17
CA VAL A 145 2.01 4.88 5.91
C VAL A 145 0.68 5.22 5.26
N PHE A 146 0.11 6.35 5.60
CA PHE A 146 -1.17 6.82 5.07
C PHE A 146 -0.91 8.07 4.22
N SER A 147 -1.54 8.13 3.06
CA SER A 147 -1.56 9.39 2.31
C SER A 147 -2.44 10.44 3.00
N ASP A 148 -2.25 11.69 2.62
CA ASP A 148 -3.25 12.71 2.83
C ASP A 148 -4.57 12.34 2.13
N ASP A 149 -5.66 12.98 2.58
CA ASP A 149 -7.00 12.75 2.06
C ASP A 149 -7.22 13.55 0.78
N ALA A 150 -7.78 12.91 -0.24
CA ALA A 150 -8.23 13.57 -1.46
C ALA A 150 -9.76 13.59 -1.51
N THR A 151 -10.34 14.74 -1.83
CA THR A 151 -11.78 14.92 -1.95
C THR A 151 -12.21 14.73 -3.40
N LEU A 152 -13.31 14.04 -3.62
CA LEU A 152 -14.02 14.00 -4.89
C LEU A 152 -15.19 14.96 -4.83
N ASN A 153 -15.13 16.03 -5.62
CA ASN A 153 -16.24 16.97 -5.79
C ASN A 153 -16.95 16.67 -7.12
N VAL A 154 -18.21 16.27 -7.04
CA VAL A 154 -18.99 15.88 -8.21
C VAL A 154 -19.96 17.00 -8.55
N LEU A 155 -19.77 17.59 -9.72
CA LEU A 155 -20.58 18.70 -10.19
C LEU A 155 -21.79 18.19 -10.99
N PRO A 156 -22.99 18.80 -10.80
CA PRO A 156 -24.14 18.54 -11.64
C PRO A 156 -23.86 18.83 -13.12
N ASP A 157 -24.57 18.11 -13.99
CA ASP A 157 -24.51 18.22 -15.44
C ASP A 157 -25.91 17.79 -15.94
N ASN A 158 -26.81 18.76 -16.12
CA ASN A 158 -28.24 18.53 -16.33
C ASN A 158 -28.57 17.97 -17.71
N ASP A 159 -27.88 18.46 -18.73
CA ASP A 159 -28.12 18.06 -20.12
C ASP A 159 -27.19 16.91 -20.55
N LYS A 160 -26.21 16.57 -19.70
CA LYS A 160 -25.24 15.45 -19.87
C LYS A 160 -24.32 15.63 -21.09
N ASP A 161 -24.02 16.85 -21.43
CA ASP A 161 -23.04 17.15 -22.49
C ASP A 161 -21.59 17.02 -21.98
N LYS A 162 -21.39 16.82 -20.67
CA LYS A 162 -20.14 16.66 -19.92
C LYS A 162 -19.47 17.99 -19.57
N ILE A 163 -20.16 19.08 -19.67
CA ILE A 163 -19.80 20.36 -19.10
C ILE A 163 -20.67 20.51 -17.84
N PRO A 164 -20.09 20.68 -16.64
CA PRO A 164 -20.90 20.92 -15.45
C PRO A 164 -21.75 22.19 -15.58
N ASP A 165 -22.97 22.18 -15.03
CA ASP A 165 -23.92 23.31 -15.05
C ASP A 165 -23.29 24.65 -14.65
N ILE A 166 -22.33 24.61 -13.69
CA ILE A 166 -21.61 25.82 -13.20
C ILE A 166 -20.71 26.47 -14.28
N TYR A 167 -20.30 25.68 -15.29
CA TYR A 167 -19.44 26.15 -16.38
C TYR A 167 -20.16 26.19 -17.71
N ASP A 168 -21.42 25.74 -17.76
CA ASP A 168 -22.25 25.72 -18.94
C ASP A 168 -23.14 26.97 -19.01
N LEU A 169 -23.19 27.58 -20.20
CA LEU A 169 -24.01 28.71 -20.48
C LEU A 169 -25.45 28.35 -20.92
N ASP A 170 -25.67 27.09 -21.29
CA ASP A 170 -26.96 26.55 -21.78
C ASP A 170 -27.14 25.16 -21.12
N ASP A 171 -27.32 25.18 -19.78
CA ASP A 171 -27.27 24.04 -18.89
C ASP A 171 -28.41 23.01 -19.09
N ASP A 172 -29.36 23.26 -19.97
CA ASP A 172 -30.43 22.35 -20.37
C ASP A 172 -30.51 22.11 -21.88
N ASN A 173 -29.54 22.70 -22.64
CA ASN A 173 -29.39 22.54 -24.11
C ASN A 173 -30.67 22.90 -24.89
N ASP A 174 -31.43 23.87 -24.42
CA ASP A 174 -32.64 24.38 -25.11
C ASP A 174 -32.34 25.48 -26.14
N GLY A 175 -31.07 25.90 -26.26
CA GLY A 175 -30.57 26.93 -27.16
C GLY A 175 -30.79 28.37 -26.63
N ILE A 176 -31.15 28.51 -25.36
CA ILE A 176 -31.29 29.78 -24.66
C ILE A 176 -30.27 29.81 -23.51
N LEU A 177 -29.37 30.79 -23.55
CA LEU A 177 -28.35 30.88 -22.51
C LEU A 177 -29.00 31.07 -21.13
N ALA A 178 -28.54 30.27 -20.15
CA ALA A 178 -28.95 30.40 -18.78
C ALA A 178 -28.66 31.80 -18.25
N VAL A 179 -29.67 32.50 -17.74
CA VAL A 179 -29.53 33.83 -17.09
C VAL A 179 -29.30 33.58 -15.60
N SER A 180 -28.11 33.95 -15.12
CA SER A 180 -27.73 33.93 -13.71
C SER A 180 -28.45 34.96 -12.86
#